data_1900e562c34326a2fa4421be8bb9d20f
#
_entry.id   1900e562c34326a2fa4421be8bb9d20f
#
_cell.length_a   1.000
_cell.length_b   1.000
_cell.length_c   1.000
_cell.angle_alpha   90.00
_cell.angle_beta   90.00
_cell.angle_gamma   90.00
#
_symmetry.space_group_name_H-M   'P 1'
#
loop_
_entity.id
_entity.type
_entity.pdbx_description
1 polymer ?
#
loop_
_entity_poly.entity_id
_entity_poly.type
_entity_poly.pdbx_seq_one_letter_code
_entity_poly.pdbx_strand_id
1 'polypeptide(L)'
;MKVINKSLEIVLRYAIAESLKNYERANEGNFISDLHLQYNADNKTITFFDDEEKELFLLKLNETPIAWESNALQEIKDTTKHVLKVLKEERLFDKGFISKPFIVSLVNSNFVVEEELIFLGDHTGKSGGDLWSGINRELDEFLKNLMK
;
A
#
# COMPACT_ATOMS: atom_id res chain seq x y z
N MET A 1 -7.90 -19.29 -5.76
CA MET A 1 -8.53 -18.48 -4.74
C MET A 1 -7.53 -17.84 -3.82
N LYS A 2 -7.75 -16.59 -3.48
CA LYS A 2 -6.81 -15.92 -2.60
C LYS A 2 -7.05 -16.27 -1.16
N VAL A 3 -5.97 -16.38 -0.41
CA VAL A 3 -6.07 -16.67 1.00
C VAL A 3 -5.82 -15.38 1.76
N ILE A 4 -6.78 -14.95 2.55
CA ILE A 4 -6.63 -13.77 3.39
C ILE A 4 -6.35 -14.25 4.81
N ASN A 5 -5.15 -14.04 5.25
CA ASN A 5 -4.70 -14.48 6.57
C ASN A 5 -5.12 -13.42 7.59
N LYS A 6 -6.09 -13.77 8.44
CA LYS A 6 -6.66 -12.79 9.36
C LYS A 6 -5.67 -12.25 10.39
N SER A 7 -4.81 -13.10 10.93
CA SER A 7 -3.85 -12.61 11.89
C SER A 7 -2.82 -11.70 11.21
N LEU A 8 -2.46 -12.03 9.96
CA LEU A 8 -1.54 -11.22 9.21
C LEU A 8 -2.21 -9.90 8.81
N GLU A 9 -3.50 -9.96 8.50
CA GLU A 9 -4.24 -8.77 8.12
C GLU A 9 -4.15 -7.68 9.19
N ILE A 10 -4.32 -8.08 10.45
CA ILE A 10 -4.32 -7.14 11.55
C ILE A 10 -2.96 -6.45 11.67
N VAL A 11 -1.87 -7.22 11.61
CA VAL A 11 -0.56 -6.62 11.80
C VAL A 11 -0.11 -5.82 10.60
N LEU A 12 -0.52 -6.21 9.38
CA LEU A 12 -0.18 -5.42 8.21
C LEU A 12 -0.92 -4.08 8.20
N ARG A 13 -2.17 -4.10 8.63
CA ARG A 13 -2.95 -2.87 8.71
C ARG A 13 -2.26 -1.90 9.66
N TYR A 14 -1.83 -2.42 10.81
CA TYR A 14 -1.13 -1.60 11.80
C TYR A 14 0.20 -1.08 11.22
N ALA A 15 0.96 -1.97 10.58
CA ALA A 15 2.28 -1.60 10.09
C ALA A 15 2.22 -0.54 9.00
N ILE A 16 1.24 -0.64 8.10
CA ILE A 16 1.09 0.35 7.04
C ILE A 16 0.71 1.70 7.63
N ALA A 17 -0.24 1.70 8.57
CA ALA A 17 -0.66 2.96 9.19
C ALA A 17 0.49 3.60 9.95
N GLU A 18 1.28 2.79 10.67
CA GLU A 18 2.41 3.33 11.42
C GLU A 18 3.52 3.82 10.50
N SER A 19 3.72 3.15 9.37
CA SER A 19 4.72 3.59 8.39
C SER A 19 4.40 5.00 7.91
N LEU A 20 3.13 5.24 7.58
CA LEU A 20 2.73 6.55 7.08
C LEU A 20 2.80 7.61 8.18
N LYS A 21 2.45 7.26 9.41
CA LYS A 21 2.57 8.19 10.51
C LYS A 21 4.03 8.54 10.76
N ASN A 22 4.91 7.55 10.68
CA ASN A 22 6.34 7.78 10.88
C ASN A 22 6.89 8.69 9.80
N TYR A 23 6.43 8.50 8.55
CA TYR A 23 6.86 9.37 7.48
C TYR A 23 6.42 10.80 7.75
N GLU A 24 5.17 10.98 8.11
CA GLU A 24 4.63 12.32 8.33
C GLU A 24 5.40 13.04 9.43
N ARG A 25 5.69 12.33 10.53
CA ARG A 25 6.39 12.94 11.64
C ARG A 25 7.82 13.34 11.31
N ALA A 26 8.51 12.50 10.54
CA ALA A 26 9.92 12.73 10.26
C ALA A 26 10.18 13.63 9.07
N ASN A 27 9.18 13.86 8.23
CA ASN A 27 9.37 14.56 6.97
C ASN A 27 8.34 15.68 6.78
N GLU A 28 8.14 16.46 7.83
CA GLU A 28 7.16 17.53 7.80
C GLU A 28 7.33 18.40 6.57
N GLY A 29 6.25 18.65 5.87
CA GLY A 29 6.30 19.50 4.67
C GLY A 29 6.63 18.76 3.39
N ASN A 30 6.98 17.48 3.48
CA ASN A 30 7.30 16.69 2.29
C ASN A 30 6.17 15.75 1.96
N PHE A 31 6.25 15.11 0.79
CA PHE A 31 5.21 14.21 0.30
C PHE A 31 5.79 12.85 -0.03
N ILE A 32 5.04 11.80 0.22
CA ILE A 32 5.46 10.45 -0.12
C ILE A 32 4.63 9.97 -1.31
N SER A 33 5.29 9.39 -2.31
CA SER A 33 4.61 8.87 -3.50
C SER A 33 4.74 7.35 -3.62
N ASP A 34 5.62 6.73 -2.85
CA ASP A 34 5.84 5.30 -2.94
C ASP A 34 6.08 4.70 -1.57
N LEU A 35 5.50 3.55 -1.34
CA LEU A 35 5.76 2.78 -0.13
C LEU A 35 6.26 1.42 -0.59
N HIS A 36 7.45 1.05 -0.16
CA HIS A 36 8.06 -0.21 -0.56
C HIS A 36 8.06 -1.19 0.60
N LEU A 37 7.65 -2.42 0.32
CA LEU A 37 7.68 -3.50 1.31
C LEU A 37 8.75 -4.47 0.90
N GLN A 38 9.61 -4.83 1.84
CA GLN A 38 10.67 -5.79 1.57
C GLN A 38 10.54 -6.93 2.56
N TYR A 39 10.29 -8.13 2.04
CA TYR A 39 10.14 -9.32 2.88
C TYR A 39 11.47 -10.06 2.94
N ASN A 40 11.94 -10.33 4.15
CA ASN A 40 13.16 -11.09 4.34
C ASN A 40 12.78 -12.42 5.00
N ALA A 41 12.88 -13.50 4.21
CA ALA A 41 12.46 -14.82 4.67
C ALA A 41 13.39 -15.37 5.75
N ASP A 42 14.66 -15.01 5.70
CA ASP A 42 15.63 -15.50 6.69
C ASP A 42 15.36 -14.91 8.05
N ASN A 43 15.10 -13.63 8.12
CA ASN A 43 14.85 -12.95 9.39
C ASN A 43 13.37 -12.93 9.75
N LYS A 44 12.51 -13.31 8.83
CA LYS A 44 11.06 -13.27 9.00
C LYS A 44 10.59 -11.87 9.33
N THR A 45 10.98 -10.92 8.49
CA THR A 45 10.60 -9.52 8.68
C THR A 45 10.02 -8.93 7.41
N ILE A 46 9.18 -7.91 7.58
CA ILE A 46 8.77 -7.07 6.48
C ILE A 46 9.19 -5.66 6.87
N THR A 47 10.01 -5.03 6.03
CA THR A 47 10.45 -3.66 6.29
C THR A 47 9.73 -2.74 5.31
N PHE A 48 9.28 -1.61 5.80
CA PHE A 48 8.56 -0.62 5.01
C PHE A 48 9.46 0.58 4.79
N PHE A 49 9.61 0.99 3.53
CA PHE A 49 10.51 2.09 3.16
C PHE A 49 9.75 3.15 2.38
N ASP A 50 10.23 4.39 2.45
CA ASP A 50 9.62 5.47 1.67
C ASP A 50 10.25 5.52 0.27
N ASP A 51 9.92 6.55 -0.50
CA ASP A 51 10.40 6.68 -1.87
C ASP A 51 11.88 7.04 -1.96
N GLU A 52 12.52 7.31 -0.84
CA GLU A 52 13.96 7.53 -0.80
C GLU A 52 14.66 6.35 -0.13
N GLU A 53 13.95 5.25 0.00
CA GLU A 53 14.50 4.01 0.58
C GLU A 53 14.90 4.16 2.04
N LYS A 54 14.22 5.05 2.75
CA LYS A 54 14.45 5.19 4.19
C LYS A 54 13.45 4.31 4.92
N GLU A 55 13.91 3.63 5.93
CA GLU A 55 13.06 2.71 6.68
C GLU A 55 12.04 3.47 7.50
N LEU A 56 10.78 3.07 7.39
CA LEU A 56 9.69 3.68 8.13
C LEU A 56 9.21 2.79 9.26
N PHE A 57 9.24 1.47 9.07
CA PHE A 57 8.73 0.54 10.06
C PHE A 57 9.28 -0.85 9.79
N LEU A 58 9.59 -1.58 10.86
CA LEU A 58 10.06 -2.95 10.75
C LEU A 58 9.06 -3.86 11.46
N LEU A 59 8.45 -4.77 10.71
CA LEU A 59 7.51 -5.72 11.26
C LEU A 59 8.19 -7.07 11.43
N LYS A 60 8.27 -7.55 12.66
CA LYS A 60 8.91 -8.83 12.95
C LYS A 60 7.85 -9.92 13.01
N LEU A 61 7.80 -10.74 11.98
CA LEU A 61 6.75 -11.75 11.86
C LEU A 61 6.92 -12.89 12.86
N ASN A 62 8.15 -13.20 13.22
CA ASN A 62 8.37 -14.29 14.16
C ASN A 62 8.04 -13.89 15.61
N GLU A 63 7.75 -12.63 15.86
CA GLU A 63 7.34 -12.19 17.17
C GLU A 63 5.83 -11.93 17.21
N THR A 64 5.15 -12.30 16.17
CA THR A 64 3.72 -12.06 16.02
C THR A 64 3.02 -13.40 15.85
N PRO A 65 1.93 -13.66 16.55
CA PRO A 65 1.24 -14.94 16.42
C PRO A 65 0.44 -15.04 15.13
N ILE A 66 1.12 -15.39 14.06
CA ILE A 66 0.49 -15.54 12.74
C ILE A 66 0.33 -17.01 12.41
N ALA A 67 -0.89 -17.40 12.06
CA ALA A 67 -1.17 -18.77 11.69
C ALA A 67 -1.01 -18.91 10.17
N TRP A 68 0.17 -19.34 9.74
CA TRP A 68 0.45 -19.50 8.31
C TRP A 68 -0.24 -20.74 7.77
N GLU A 69 -0.87 -20.63 6.63
CA GLU A 69 -1.59 -21.76 6.03
C GLU A 69 -0.99 -22.25 4.73
N SER A 70 -0.16 -21.46 4.11
CA SER A 70 0.45 -21.86 2.85
C SER A 70 1.78 -21.12 2.72
N ASN A 71 2.20 -20.82 1.51
CA ASN A 71 3.44 -20.13 1.26
C ASN A 71 3.39 -18.72 1.86
N ALA A 72 4.32 -18.42 2.75
CA ALA A 72 4.31 -17.15 3.46
C ALA A 72 4.33 -15.95 2.52
N LEU A 73 5.19 -15.99 1.50
CA LEU A 73 5.28 -14.85 0.58
C LEU A 73 3.96 -14.63 -0.14
N GLN A 74 3.31 -15.71 -0.57
CA GLN A 74 2.04 -15.57 -1.27
C GLN A 74 0.96 -15.03 -0.33
N GLU A 75 0.95 -15.47 0.92
CA GLU A 75 -0.02 -14.97 1.89
C GLU A 75 0.24 -13.50 2.18
N ILE A 76 1.50 -13.10 2.25
CA ILE A 76 1.85 -11.70 2.46
C ILE A 76 1.34 -10.87 1.29
N LYS A 77 1.57 -11.32 0.05
CA LYS A 77 1.11 -10.57 -1.12
C LYS A 77 -0.39 -10.42 -1.14
N ASP A 78 -1.10 -11.53 -0.99
CA ASP A 78 -2.56 -11.51 -1.09
C ASP A 78 -3.19 -10.72 0.04
N THR A 79 -2.68 -10.91 1.26
CA THR A 79 -3.24 -10.20 2.41
C THR A 79 -2.94 -8.72 2.33
N THR A 80 -1.73 -8.36 1.88
CA THR A 80 -1.38 -6.94 1.76
C THR A 80 -2.27 -6.25 0.74
N LYS A 81 -2.54 -6.91 -0.41
CA LYS A 81 -3.42 -6.31 -1.40
C LYS A 81 -4.81 -6.08 -0.83
N HIS A 82 -5.29 -7.03 -0.05
CA HIS A 82 -6.60 -6.90 0.59
C HIS A 82 -6.60 -5.74 1.58
N VAL A 83 -5.58 -5.67 2.43
CA VAL A 83 -5.48 -4.60 3.43
C VAL A 83 -5.42 -3.23 2.75
N LEU A 84 -4.65 -3.14 1.66
CA LEU A 84 -4.53 -1.87 0.96
C LEU A 84 -5.87 -1.41 0.39
N LYS A 85 -6.68 -2.35 -0.10
CA LYS A 85 -7.99 -1.99 -0.60
C LYS A 85 -8.87 -1.49 0.52
N VAL A 86 -8.84 -2.14 1.68
CA VAL A 86 -9.63 -1.73 2.82
C VAL A 86 -9.19 -0.34 3.29
N LEU A 87 -7.88 -0.11 3.37
CA LEU A 87 -7.36 1.19 3.81
C LEU A 87 -7.70 2.29 2.83
N LYS A 88 -7.73 1.95 1.52
CA LYS A 88 -8.14 2.92 0.52
C LYS A 88 -9.59 3.31 0.74
N GLU A 89 -10.44 2.34 1.01
CA GLU A 89 -11.85 2.61 1.25
C GLU A 89 -12.07 3.40 2.53
N GLU A 90 -11.16 3.27 3.48
CA GLU A 90 -11.21 4.03 4.71
C GLU A 90 -10.54 5.38 4.57
N ARG A 91 -10.07 5.69 3.38
CA ARG A 91 -9.48 6.98 3.02
C ARG A 91 -8.16 7.29 3.72
N LEU A 92 -7.43 6.25 4.10
CA LEU A 92 -6.13 6.44 4.72
C LEU A 92 -5.17 7.14 3.76
N PHE A 93 -5.33 6.88 2.47
CA PHE A 93 -4.41 7.44 1.47
C PHE A 93 -4.86 8.80 0.93
N ASP A 94 -5.87 9.40 1.55
CA ASP A 94 -6.32 10.73 1.16
C ASP A 94 -5.68 11.82 2.00
N LYS A 95 -4.72 11.48 2.83
CA LYS A 95 -4.06 12.48 3.66
C LYS A 95 -3.18 13.39 2.83
N GLY A 96 -3.04 14.63 3.28
CA GLY A 96 -2.38 15.65 2.48
C GLY A 96 -0.93 15.40 2.13
N PHE A 97 -0.22 14.61 2.96
CA PHE A 97 1.19 14.34 2.68
C PHE A 97 1.39 13.17 1.71
N ILE A 98 0.32 12.53 1.28
CA ILE A 98 0.43 11.43 0.31
C ILE A 98 0.21 12.01 -1.08
N SER A 99 1.25 11.89 -1.92
CA SER A 99 1.20 12.44 -3.26
C SER A 99 0.67 11.38 -4.22
N LYS A 100 -0.24 11.76 -5.09
CA LYS A 100 -0.78 10.86 -6.09
C LYS A 100 -0.19 11.17 -7.45
N PRO A 101 0.11 10.17 -8.23
CA PRO A 101 -0.18 8.76 -7.98
C PRO A 101 0.69 8.20 -6.86
N PHE A 102 0.09 7.31 -6.07
CA PHE A 102 0.77 6.70 -4.95
C PHE A 102 0.80 5.19 -5.21
N ILE A 103 1.96 4.58 -5.08
CA ILE A 103 2.14 3.17 -5.39
C ILE A 103 2.73 2.44 -4.20
N VAL A 104 2.17 1.27 -3.90
CA VAL A 104 2.75 0.40 -2.89
C VAL A 104 3.27 -0.83 -3.62
N SER A 105 4.54 -1.14 -3.44
CA SER A 105 5.21 -2.22 -4.17
C SER A 105 5.95 -3.15 -3.25
N LEU A 106 6.05 -4.41 -3.67
CA LEU A 106 6.92 -5.37 -3.01
C LEU A 106 8.25 -5.32 -3.74
N VAL A 107 9.34 -5.12 -3.02
CA VAL A 107 10.66 -5.02 -3.63
C VAL A 107 11.58 -6.09 -3.04
N ASN A 108 12.64 -6.43 -3.77
CA ASN A 108 13.63 -7.38 -3.28
C ASN A 108 14.72 -6.62 -2.51
N SER A 109 15.77 -7.31 -2.09
CA SER A 109 16.81 -6.70 -1.28
C SER A 109 17.60 -5.63 -2.03
N ASN A 110 17.49 -5.57 -3.34
CA ASN A 110 18.14 -4.54 -4.15
C ASN A 110 17.16 -3.43 -4.53
N PHE A 111 15.99 -3.40 -3.91
CA PHE A 111 14.94 -2.42 -4.20
C PHE A 111 14.40 -2.50 -5.62
N VAL A 112 14.50 -3.69 -6.23
CA VAL A 112 13.90 -3.89 -7.53
C VAL A 112 12.46 -4.34 -7.29
N VAL A 113 11.51 -3.72 -7.97
CA VAL A 113 10.10 -4.01 -7.80
C VAL A 113 9.79 -5.41 -8.31
N GLU A 114 9.23 -6.23 -7.44
CA GLU A 114 8.81 -7.57 -7.81
C GLU A 114 7.33 -7.62 -8.13
N GLU A 115 6.55 -6.79 -7.47
CA GLU A 115 5.13 -6.74 -7.72
C GLU A 115 4.55 -5.42 -7.22
N GLU A 116 3.70 -4.80 -8.02
CA GLU A 116 2.99 -3.61 -7.60
C GLU A 116 1.75 -4.08 -6.87
N LEU A 117 1.58 -3.66 -5.63
CA LEU A 117 0.48 -4.16 -4.79
C LEU A 117 -0.78 -3.29 -4.89
N ILE A 118 -0.62 -2.00 -5.09
CA ILE A 118 -1.74 -1.13 -5.36
C ILE A 118 -1.24 0.13 -6.07
N PHE A 119 -2.06 0.65 -6.96
CA PHE A 119 -1.75 1.90 -7.64
C PHE A 119 -2.93 2.84 -7.41
N LEU A 120 -2.68 3.99 -6.82
CA LEU A 120 -3.71 4.98 -6.58
C LEU A 120 -3.43 6.17 -7.47
N GLY A 121 -4.27 6.36 -8.45
CA GLY A 121 -4.04 7.40 -9.43
C GLY A 121 -4.35 8.80 -8.92
N ASP A 122 -4.09 9.77 -9.78
CA ASP A 122 -4.33 11.14 -9.46
C ASP A 122 -5.83 11.37 -9.38
N HIS A 123 -6.26 12.20 -8.44
CA HIS A 123 -7.64 12.44 -8.33
C HIS A 123 -8.15 13.44 -9.24
N THR A 124 -7.32 14.05 -9.97
CA THR A 124 -7.78 15.03 -10.79
C THR A 124 -8.86 14.60 -11.56
N GLY A 125 -9.39 14.90 -11.69
CA GLY A 125 -10.25 14.42 -12.30
C GLY A 125 -11.32 14.39 -11.71
N LYS A 126 -11.09 14.52 -11.45
CA LYS A 126 -11.91 14.42 -11.17
C LYS A 126 -12.39 14.98 -10.70
N SER A 127 -12.08 15.50 -10.83
CA SER A 127 -12.57 15.91 -10.52
C SER A 127 -12.87 16.51 -10.57
N GLY A 128 -12.64 16.71 -10.99
CA GLY A 128 -13.04 17.07 -11.00
C GLY A 128 -13.28 17.54 -11.25
N GLY A 129 -13.14 17.51 -11.76
CA GLY A 129 -13.51 17.49 -11.97
C GLY A 129 -13.71 17.77 -12.50
N ASP A 130 -13.56 17.67 -13.06
CA ASP A 130 -13.80 17.31 -13.57
C ASP A 130 -14.00 17.42 -14.58
N LEU A 131 -13.60 17.72 -15.36
CA LEU A 131 -13.82 17.56 -16.26
C LEU A 131 -13.85 16.62 -16.73
N TRP A 132 -13.37 16.32 -16.68
CA TRP A 132 -13.32 15.14 -16.95
C TRP A 132 -13.66 14.47 -15.85
N SER A 133 -13.79 14.95 -15.06
CA SER A 133 -14.31 14.33 -14.14
C SER A 133 -15.54 14.19 -14.29
N GLY A 134 -15.86 14.91 -14.99
CA GLY A 134 -17.06 14.59 -15.23
C GLY A 134 -17.02 13.55 -16.18
N ILE A 135 -16.25 13.67 -17.00
CA ILE A 135 -16.18 12.67 -17.82
C ILE A 135 -15.54 11.75 -17.29
N ASN A 136 -14.90 11.86 -16.67
CA ASN A 136 -14.44 10.91 -16.19
C ASN A 136 -15.19 10.51 -15.27
N ARG A 137 -15.98 11.14 -14.87
CA ARG A 137 -16.65 10.58 -14.10
C ARG A 137 -17.42 9.74 -14.67
N GLU A 138 -17.69 10.05 -15.62
CA GLU A 138 -18.35 9.14 -16.20
C GLU A 138 -17.55 8.40 -16.90
N LEU A 139 -16.63 8.78 -17.32
CA LEU A 139 -15.85 8.04 -17.95
C LEU A 139 -15.26 7.28 -16.99
N ASP A 140 -15.09 7.64 -15.96
CA ASP A 140 -14.65 6.95 -15.07
C ASP A 140 -15.58 6.07 -14.68
N GLU A 141 -16.60 6.45 -14.81
CA GLU A 141 -17.43 5.59 -14.60
C GLU A 141 -17.61 4.88 -15.60
N PHE A 142 -17.32 5.22 -16.52
CA PHE A 142 -17.44 4.61 -17.58
C PHE A 142 -16.20 4.02 -17.84
N LEU A 143 -15.23 4.61 -17.60
CA LEU A 143 -14.12 4.03 -17.72
C LEU A 143 -14.03 3.31 -16.60
N LYS A 144 -14.57 3.52 -15.74
CA LYS A 144 -14.71 2.82 -14.80
C LYS A 144 -15.74 2.08 -15.00
N ASN A 145 -16.40 2.39 -15.70
CA ASN A 145 -17.34 1.65 -16.11
C ASN A 145 -16.86 1.18 -17.24
N LEU A 146 -16.04 1.78 -17.76
CA LEU A 146 -15.49 1.39 -18.74
C LEU A 146 -14.28 1.20 -18.32
N MET A 147 -13.94 1.71 -17.82
CA MET A 147 -13.10 1.53 -17.32
C MET A 147 -13.33 1.48 -16.22
N LYS A 148 -13.95 1.75 -16.05
CA LYS A 148 -14.38 1.70 -15.17
C LYS A 148 -14.50 1.03 -14.83
#